data_d5beb5c8e36c39266120548de62ec06c
#
_entry.id   d5beb5c8e36c39266120548de62ec06c
#
_cell.length_a   1.000
_cell.length_b   1.000
_cell.length_c   1.000
_cell.angle_alpha   90.00
_cell.angle_beta   90.00
_cell.angle_gamma   90.00
#
_symmetry.space_group_name_H-M   'P 1'
#
loop_
_entity.id
_entity.type
_entity.pdbx_description
1 polymer ?
#
loop_
_entity_poly.entity_id
_entity_poly.type
_entity_poly.pdbx_seq_one_letter_code
_entity_poly.pdbx_strand_id
1 'polypeptide(L)'
;MKINNLLKISLLVCPLLFSCNTKRESNSESSSQSEPKEDEISVVVLAGQSNMEGNSWSQYVSTSYGFTQDEVDRIKAGYDGIKMDYRCFWNGAPNAGTDSYGLFMPVKLGQANTTNKFGPEIGIADYLTEQGLSGEVALMKYAVGASALDPAAGEWGSPSSGKAKNGKWYDNMLALVSDGLETLAEDTGKKPVIKAFCWMQGETDAGNTSYRNNYFLNTKNLVSDLRDEWQEDSKEGGFTFIDAYISQYWGGYTQINAAKSQYNDLDDNSLLIDTIKAGLEYDKQPTGSVDYFHYDAASMFELGHLFGEQIKKAL
;
A
#
# COMPACT_ATOMS: atom_id res chain seq x y z
N MET A 1 -8.51 63.37 12.52
CA MET A 1 -8.56 63.58 13.96
C MET A 1 -7.63 62.53 14.55
N LYS A 2 -6.33 62.82 14.74
CA LYS A 2 -5.62 63.23 15.94
C LYS A 2 -6.06 62.39 17.15
N ILE A 3 -5.25 61.70 17.92
CA ILE A 3 -4.01 62.03 18.65
C ILE A 3 -3.43 60.75 19.24
N ASN A 4 -2.16 60.43 19.04
CA ASN A 4 -0.98 60.54 19.90
C ASN A 4 -0.85 59.63 21.13
N ASN A 5 0.23 58.84 21.08
CA ASN A 5 1.39 58.79 22.02
C ASN A 5 1.22 58.25 23.43
N LEU A 6 2.06 57.28 23.82
CA LEU A 6 3.20 57.61 24.69
C LEU A 6 4.10 56.37 24.96
N LEU A 7 5.36 56.55 24.64
CA LEU A 7 6.54 55.82 25.08
C LEU A 7 6.65 55.86 26.62
N LYS A 8 7.05 54.76 27.26
CA LYS A 8 7.76 54.81 28.54
C LYS A 8 8.97 53.88 28.50
N ILE A 9 10.12 54.50 28.41
CA ILE A 9 11.45 53.98 28.69
C ILE A 9 11.60 54.00 30.21
N SER A 10 12.08 52.91 30.80
CA SER A 10 12.62 52.88 32.16
C SER A 10 13.95 52.16 32.14
N LEU A 11 15.00 52.97 32.23
CA LEU A 11 16.34 52.50 32.64
C LEU A 11 16.30 52.18 34.14
N LEU A 12 16.89 51.06 34.53
CA LEU A 12 17.48 50.97 35.88
C LEU A 12 18.77 50.14 35.86
N VAL A 13 19.71 50.72 36.46
CA VAL A 13 21.12 50.57 36.70
C VAL A 13 21.49 49.27 37.40
N CYS A 14 22.63 48.71 36.97
CA CYS A 14 23.41 47.63 37.56
C CYS A 14 24.07 48.05 38.88
N PRO A 15 24.31 47.16 39.79
CA PRO A 15 25.64 47.09 40.43
C PRO A 15 26.34 45.75 40.32
N LEU A 16 27.58 45.83 39.88
CA LEU A 16 28.62 44.84 39.98
C LEU A 16 28.93 44.50 41.42
N LEU A 17 28.90 43.20 41.75
CA LEU A 17 29.68 42.70 42.89
C LEU A 17 30.50 41.48 42.44
N PHE A 18 31.80 41.64 42.49
CA PHE A 18 32.81 40.57 42.39
C PHE A 18 32.70 39.68 43.62
N SER A 19 32.73 38.38 43.43
CA SER A 19 33.21 37.43 44.43
C SER A 19 33.78 36.17 43.76
N CYS A 20 34.90 35.78 44.31
CA CYS A 20 35.86 34.77 43.87
C CYS A 20 35.35 33.31 43.94
N ASN A 21 35.63 32.62 42.91
CA ASN A 21 36.32 31.31 42.78
C ASN A 21 36.09 30.22 43.82
N THR A 22 35.40 29.14 43.41
CA THR A 22 35.81 27.77 43.68
C THR A 22 35.28 26.85 42.59
N LYS A 23 36.19 26.20 41.87
CA LYS A 23 35.88 25.09 40.92
C LYS A 23 35.17 23.98 41.65
N ARG A 24 33.99 23.64 41.21
CA ARG A 24 33.34 22.36 41.44
C ARG A 24 32.90 21.84 40.07
N GLU A 25 33.62 20.87 39.56
CA GLU A 25 33.20 20.10 38.41
C GLU A 25 31.96 19.34 38.83
N SER A 26 30.81 19.79 38.33
CA SER A 26 29.59 19.00 38.34
C SER A 26 29.45 18.38 36.95
N ASN A 27 29.73 17.10 36.82
CA ASN A 27 29.28 16.26 35.76
C ASN A 27 27.73 16.36 35.74
N SER A 28 27.17 17.18 34.87
CA SER A 28 25.79 17.06 34.48
C SER A 28 25.75 16.05 33.33
N GLU A 29 25.59 14.78 33.68
CA GLU A 29 25.01 13.80 32.73
C GLU A 29 23.64 14.34 32.36
N SER A 30 23.52 14.96 31.16
CA SER A 30 22.24 15.17 30.53
C SER A 30 21.75 13.80 30.13
N SER A 31 20.94 13.16 30.97
CA SER A 31 20.09 12.07 30.55
C SER A 31 19.11 12.65 29.52
N SER A 32 19.43 12.51 28.23
CA SER A 32 18.41 12.60 27.19
C SER A 32 17.43 11.46 27.47
N GLN A 33 16.37 11.74 28.21
CA GLN A 33 15.19 10.89 28.19
C GLN A 33 14.69 10.95 26.74
N SER A 34 14.96 9.92 25.96
CA SER A 34 14.23 9.67 24.72
C SER A 34 12.76 9.61 25.11
N GLU A 35 11.95 10.45 24.49
CA GLU A 35 10.48 10.31 24.60
C GLU A 35 10.11 8.85 24.33
N PRO A 36 9.14 8.28 25.08
CA PRO A 36 8.70 6.92 24.82
C PRO A 36 8.25 6.86 23.35
N LYS A 37 8.86 5.95 22.59
CA LYS A 37 8.49 5.71 21.20
C LYS A 37 7.01 5.31 21.21
N GLU A 38 6.15 6.06 20.52
CA GLU A 38 4.75 5.69 20.37
C GLU A 38 4.67 4.26 19.84
N ASP A 39 3.76 3.47 20.40
CA ASP A 39 3.52 2.11 19.92
C ASP A 39 2.85 2.21 18.53
N GLU A 40 3.54 1.75 17.49
CA GLU A 40 3.11 1.85 16.11
C GLU A 40 2.44 0.57 15.64
N ILE A 41 1.50 0.70 14.68
CA ILE A 41 1.04 -0.40 13.85
C ILE A 41 1.37 -0.10 12.38
N SER A 42 2.03 -1.04 11.72
CA SER A 42 2.43 -0.88 10.33
C SER A 42 1.22 -1.03 9.39
N VAL A 43 1.04 -0.08 8.48
CA VAL A 43 -0.02 -0.11 7.47
C VAL A 43 0.59 -0.38 6.10
N VAL A 44 -0.02 -1.29 5.36
CA VAL A 44 0.31 -1.60 3.96
C VAL A 44 -0.93 -1.35 3.10
N VAL A 45 -0.81 -0.43 2.15
CA VAL A 45 -1.88 -0.13 1.20
C VAL A 45 -1.70 -1.00 -0.05
N LEU A 46 -2.76 -1.70 -0.45
CA LEU A 46 -2.81 -2.55 -1.64
C LEU A 46 -3.75 -1.90 -2.65
N ALA A 47 -3.26 -1.55 -3.85
CA ALA A 47 -4.10 -0.92 -4.86
C ALA A 47 -3.75 -1.39 -6.28
N GLY A 48 -4.66 -1.15 -7.21
CA GLY A 48 -4.48 -1.54 -8.60
C GLY A 48 -5.75 -2.04 -9.27
N GLN A 49 -5.59 -3.04 -10.14
CA GLN A 49 -6.73 -3.59 -10.87
C GLN A 49 -7.00 -5.07 -10.51
N SER A 50 -7.57 -5.82 -11.43
CA SER A 50 -8.17 -7.13 -11.16
C SER A 50 -7.25 -8.17 -10.50
N ASN A 51 -5.94 -8.18 -10.80
CA ASN A 51 -4.99 -9.06 -10.11
C ASN A 51 -4.67 -8.62 -8.66
N MET A 52 -4.88 -7.36 -8.31
CA MET A 52 -4.87 -6.89 -6.92
C MET A 52 -6.24 -7.06 -6.25
N GLU A 53 -7.33 -6.77 -6.99
CA GLU A 53 -8.70 -6.97 -6.52
C GLU A 53 -8.95 -8.41 -6.07
N GLY A 54 -8.40 -9.36 -6.84
CA GLY A 54 -8.50 -10.78 -6.58
C GLY A 54 -9.52 -11.47 -7.50
N ASN A 55 -8.98 -12.16 -8.51
CA ASN A 55 -9.80 -12.87 -9.50
C ASN A 55 -9.47 -14.35 -9.61
N SER A 56 -8.57 -14.88 -8.78
CA SER A 56 -8.24 -16.30 -8.72
C SER A 56 -9.27 -17.09 -7.92
N TRP A 57 -9.60 -18.27 -8.40
CA TRP A 57 -10.73 -19.05 -7.86
C TRP A 57 -10.35 -19.86 -6.62
N SER A 58 -11.07 -19.66 -5.52
CA SER A 58 -10.84 -20.33 -4.24
C SER A 58 -11.01 -21.87 -4.31
N GLN A 59 -11.81 -22.38 -5.25
CA GLN A 59 -12.00 -23.82 -5.44
C GLN A 59 -10.72 -24.57 -5.85
N TYR A 60 -9.73 -23.87 -6.39
CA TYR A 60 -8.45 -24.44 -6.80
C TYR A 60 -7.40 -24.43 -5.68
N VAL A 61 -7.73 -23.92 -4.48
CA VAL A 61 -6.88 -24.06 -3.30
C VAL A 61 -6.94 -25.50 -2.80
N SER A 62 -6.13 -26.35 -3.42
CA SER A 62 -6.03 -27.76 -3.07
C SER A 62 -4.69 -28.37 -3.54
N THR A 63 -4.34 -29.52 -2.99
CA THR A 63 -3.10 -30.23 -3.34
C THR A 63 -3.03 -30.67 -4.81
N SER A 64 -4.17 -30.79 -5.49
CA SER A 64 -4.23 -31.13 -6.92
C SER A 64 -3.78 -29.97 -7.83
N TYR A 65 -3.63 -28.76 -7.28
CA TYR A 65 -3.29 -27.55 -8.02
C TYR A 65 -2.04 -26.85 -7.48
N GLY A 66 -1.12 -27.62 -6.89
CA GLY A 66 0.21 -27.14 -6.54
C GLY A 66 0.39 -26.68 -5.10
N PHE A 67 -0.66 -26.70 -4.28
CA PHE A 67 -0.55 -26.36 -2.85
C PHE A 67 -0.10 -27.60 -2.03
N THR A 68 0.64 -27.37 -0.97
CA THR A 68 0.85 -28.36 0.09
C THR A 68 -0.41 -28.50 0.94
N GLN A 69 -0.56 -29.61 1.70
CA GLN A 69 -1.71 -29.77 2.59
C GLN A 69 -1.71 -28.68 3.70
N ASP A 70 -0.53 -28.36 4.22
CA ASP A 70 -0.39 -27.34 5.27
C ASP A 70 -0.82 -25.94 4.79
N GLU A 71 -0.47 -25.57 3.55
CA GLU A 71 -0.95 -24.32 2.93
C GLU A 71 -2.47 -24.34 2.76
N VAL A 72 -3.04 -25.44 2.24
CA VAL A 72 -4.50 -25.57 2.10
C VAL A 72 -5.21 -25.39 3.44
N ASP A 73 -4.68 -25.99 4.50
CA ASP A 73 -5.28 -25.93 5.83
C ASP A 73 -5.18 -24.51 6.41
N ARG A 74 -4.02 -23.83 6.30
CA ARG A 74 -3.84 -22.44 6.74
C ARG A 74 -4.74 -21.48 5.96
N ILE A 75 -4.74 -21.56 4.63
CA ILE A 75 -5.57 -20.69 3.76
C ILE A 75 -7.05 -20.84 4.09
N LYS A 76 -7.54 -22.06 4.33
CA LYS A 76 -8.94 -22.33 4.67
C LYS A 76 -9.30 -21.86 6.08
N ALA A 77 -8.36 -21.91 7.01
CA ALA A 77 -8.55 -21.38 8.36
C ALA A 77 -8.62 -19.85 8.36
N GLY A 78 -7.88 -19.18 7.46
CA GLY A 78 -7.69 -17.73 7.46
C GLY A 78 -6.61 -17.27 8.44
N TYR A 79 -6.35 -15.96 8.49
CA TYR A 79 -5.22 -15.37 9.18
C TYR A 79 -5.70 -14.32 10.20
N ASP A 80 -6.10 -14.77 11.40
CA ASP A 80 -6.67 -13.91 12.44
C ASP A 80 -5.73 -12.78 12.88
N GLY A 81 -4.42 -13.01 12.79
CA GLY A 81 -3.40 -12.05 13.18
C GLY A 81 -3.08 -10.98 12.13
N ILE A 82 -3.55 -11.12 10.90
CA ILE A 82 -3.42 -10.11 9.84
C ILE A 82 -4.82 -9.64 9.47
N LYS A 83 -5.10 -8.37 9.71
CA LYS A 83 -6.42 -7.79 9.43
C LYS A 83 -6.38 -6.88 8.21
N MET A 84 -7.49 -6.82 7.50
CA MET A 84 -7.64 -6.01 6.30
C MET A 84 -8.97 -5.27 6.29
N ASP A 85 -8.93 -3.96 6.05
CA ASP A 85 -10.05 -3.21 5.50
C ASP A 85 -9.92 -3.22 3.98
N TYR A 86 -11.01 -3.57 3.27
CA TYR A 86 -10.94 -3.70 1.82
C TYR A 86 -12.22 -3.28 1.12
N ARG A 87 -12.05 -2.73 -0.07
CA ARG A 87 -13.14 -2.42 -1.00
C ARG A 87 -12.76 -2.90 -2.39
N CYS A 88 -13.58 -3.76 -2.95
CA CYS A 88 -13.45 -4.26 -4.30
C CYS A 88 -14.71 -3.88 -5.09
N PHE A 89 -14.52 -3.51 -6.36
CA PHE A 89 -15.61 -3.01 -7.18
C PHE A 89 -15.68 -3.78 -8.50
N TRP A 90 -16.88 -4.17 -8.86
CA TRP A 90 -17.18 -4.66 -10.19
C TRP A 90 -17.88 -3.58 -11.01
N ASN A 91 -17.33 -3.23 -12.18
CA ASN A 91 -17.88 -2.17 -13.05
C ASN A 91 -18.17 -0.84 -12.31
N GLY A 92 -17.37 -0.50 -11.30
CA GLY A 92 -17.51 0.73 -10.55
C GLY A 92 -18.61 0.75 -9.50
N ALA A 93 -19.24 -0.37 -9.22
CA ALA A 93 -20.16 -0.53 -8.11
C ALA A 93 -19.55 -1.39 -7.00
N PRO A 94 -19.75 -1.05 -5.71
CA PRO A 94 -19.30 -1.90 -4.61
C PRO A 94 -19.86 -3.31 -4.74
N ASN A 95 -19.01 -4.33 -4.51
CA ASN A 95 -19.45 -5.72 -4.46
C ASN A 95 -20.11 -5.98 -3.11
N ALA A 96 -21.42 -5.78 -3.03
CA ALA A 96 -22.20 -6.03 -1.82
C ALA A 96 -21.89 -7.44 -1.26
N GLY A 97 -21.42 -7.48 -0.02
CA GLY A 97 -21.06 -8.72 0.69
C GLY A 97 -19.59 -9.16 0.56
N THR A 98 -18.76 -8.45 -0.21
CA THR A 98 -17.32 -8.71 -0.26
C THR A 98 -16.48 -7.63 0.40
N ASP A 99 -17.03 -6.41 0.60
CA ASP A 99 -16.34 -5.30 1.26
C ASP A 99 -16.41 -5.40 2.79
N SER A 100 -15.40 -4.86 3.47
CA SER A 100 -15.43 -4.71 4.94
C SER A 100 -16.09 -3.40 5.40
N TYR A 101 -16.21 -2.40 4.52
CA TYR A 101 -16.82 -1.08 4.81
C TYR A 101 -16.22 -0.35 6.02
N GLY A 102 -14.90 -0.29 6.11
CA GLY A 102 -14.20 0.40 7.20
C GLY A 102 -14.02 -0.47 8.45
N LEU A 103 -14.15 -1.78 8.33
CA LEU A 103 -13.89 -2.74 9.39
C LEU A 103 -12.63 -3.55 9.09
N PHE A 104 -11.68 -3.58 10.01
CA PHE A 104 -10.51 -4.46 9.90
C PHE A 104 -10.88 -5.89 10.28
N MET A 105 -11.02 -6.73 9.26
CA MET A 105 -11.39 -8.14 9.42
C MET A 105 -10.18 -9.06 9.18
N PRO A 106 -10.12 -10.25 9.85
CA PRO A 106 -9.12 -11.25 9.53
C PRO A 106 -9.05 -11.55 8.04
N VAL A 107 -7.85 -11.68 7.49
CA VAL A 107 -7.66 -12.04 6.07
C VAL A 107 -8.09 -13.48 5.85
N LYS A 108 -8.96 -13.71 4.87
CA LYS A 108 -9.49 -15.02 4.51
C LYS A 108 -9.96 -15.07 3.05
N LEU A 109 -10.17 -16.25 2.53
CA LEU A 109 -10.76 -16.42 1.20
C LEU A 109 -12.12 -15.71 1.07
N GLY A 110 -12.38 -15.19 -0.12
CA GLY A 110 -13.64 -14.50 -0.45
C GLY A 110 -13.63 -12.99 -0.22
N GLN A 111 -12.51 -12.41 0.18
CA GLN A 111 -12.32 -10.95 0.32
C GLN A 111 -11.75 -10.35 -0.98
N ALA A 112 -12.43 -10.57 -2.10
CA ALA A 112 -11.96 -10.25 -3.44
C ALA A 112 -13.12 -9.80 -4.35
N ASN A 113 -12.96 -9.90 -5.66
CA ASN A 113 -13.98 -9.54 -6.65
C ASN A 113 -15.35 -10.22 -6.36
N THR A 114 -15.32 -11.46 -5.93
CA THR A 114 -16.50 -12.21 -5.48
C THR A 114 -16.12 -13.13 -4.31
N THR A 115 -17.13 -13.62 -3.58
CA THR A 115 -16.93 -14.48 -2.39
C THR A 115 -16.29 -15.83 -2.67
N ASN A 116 -16.18 -16.25 -3.95
CA ASN A 116 -15.53 -17.50 -4.37
C ASN A 116 -14.15 -17.26 -5.03
N LYS A 117 -13.62 -16.05 -4.89
CA LYS A 117 -12.31 -15.67 -5.40
C LYS A 117 -11.40 -15.12 -4.30
N PHE A 118 -10.12 -14.95 -4.63
CA PHE A 118 -9.12 -14.33 -3.76
C PHE A 118 -8.06 -13.62 -4.60
N GLY A 119 -7.32 -12.73 -3.97
CA GLY A 119 -6.20 -11.99 -4.52
C GLY A 119 -4.91 -12.24 -3.75
N PRO A 120 -3.88 -11.40 -3.95
CA PRO A 120 -2.57 -11.56 -3.33
C PRO A 120 -2.61 -11.41 -1.80
N GLU A 121 -3.66 -10.82 -1.21
CA GLU A 121 -3.80 -10.65 0.24
C GLU A 121 -3.65 -11.97 1.01
N ILE A 122 -4.05 -13.09 0.41
CA ILE A 122 -3.94 -14.43 1.05
C ILE A 122 -2.47 -14.83 1.22
N GLY A 123 -1.68 -14.74 0.16
CA GLY A 123 -0.24 -15.05 0.23
C GLY A 123 0.54 -14.01 1.06
N ILE A 124 0.16 -12.72 1.01
CA ILE A 124 0.73 -11.69 1.88
C ILE A 124 0.51 -12.07 3.34
N ALA A 125 -0.72 -12.41 3.73
CA ALA A 125 -1.05 -12.75 5.11
C ALA A 125 -0.38 -14.05 5.57
N ASP A 126 -0.26 -15.05 4.70
CA ASP A 126 0.47 -16.29 4.98
C ASP A 126 1.95 -15.98 5.27
N TYR A 127 2.62 -15.27 4.36
CA TYR A 127 4.01 -14.90 4.51
C TYR A 127 4.28 -14.08 5.79
N LEU A 128 3.49 -13.03 6.02
CA LEU A 128 3.66 -12.17 7.20
C LEU A 128 3.41 -12.94 8.51
N THR A 129 2.47 -13.89 8.51
CA THR A 129 2.22 -14.76 9.66
C THR A 129 3.41 -15.68 9.92
N GLU A 130 3.98 -16.30 8.89
CA GLU A 130 5.19 -17.12 9.00
C GLU A 130 6.41 -16.35 9.48
N GLN A 131 6.46 -15.03 9.20
CA GLN A 131 7.51 -14.15 9.68
C GLN A 131 7.27 -13.63 11.12
N GLY A 132 6.18 -14.03 11.78
CA GLY A 132 5.85 -13.63 13.15
C GLY A 132 5.31 -12.20 13.28
N LEU A 133 4.77 -11.62 12.19
CA LEU A 133 4.28 -10.25 12.13
C LEU A 133 2.76 -10.12 12.41
N SER A 134 2.15 -11.17 12.95
CA SER A 134 0.74 -11.14 13.37
C SER A 134 0.50 -10.08 14.45
N GLY A 135 -0.49 -9.22 14.24
CA GLY A 135 -0.81 -8.10 15.13
C GLY A 135 0.08 -6.85 14.99
N GLU A 136 1.10 -6.92 14.12
CA GLU A 136 2.04 -5.83 13.86
C GLU A 136 1.75 -5.10 12.53
N VAL A 137 0.98 -5.74 11.64
CA VAL A 137 0.69 -5.25 10.28
C VAL A 137 -0.81 -5.30 10.02
N ALA A 138 -1.34 -4.20 9.48
CA ALA A 138 -2.69 -4.11 8.94
C ALA A 138 -2.64 -3.81 7.43
N LEU A 139 -3.58 -4.37 6.68
CA LEU A 139 -3.72 -4.15 5.24
C LEU A 139 -4.91 -3.24 4.95
N MET A 140 -4.77 -2.36 3.96
CA MET A 140 -5.88 -1.58 3.39
C MET A 140 -5.92 -1.83 1.90
N LYS A 141 -6.98 -2.43 1.37
CA LYS A 141 -7.06 -2.79 -0.05
C LYS A 141 -8.16 -2.02 -0.76
N TYR A 142 -7.76 -1.25 -1.78
CA TYR A 142 -8.66 -0.61 -2.73
C TYR A 142 -8.24 -0.99 -4.15
N ALA A 143 -8.99 -1.83 -4.83
CA ALA A 143 -8.66 -2.28 -6.16
C ALA A 143 -9.90 -2.36 -7.05
N VAL A 144 -9.74 -2.02 -8.34
CA VAL A 144 -10.85 -1.97 -9.30
C VAL A 144 -10.46 -2.66 -10.59
N GLY A 145 -11.16 -3.73 -10.92
CA GLY A 145 -10.92 -4.50 -12.13
C GLY A 145 -11.06 -3.65 -13.40
N ALA A 146 -10.27 -3.96 -14.42
CA ALA A 146 -10.26 -3.30 -15.73
C ALA A 146 -10.08 -1.77 -15.67
N SER A 147 -9.33 -1.26 -14.71
CA SER A 147 -9.06 0.18 -14.54
C SER A 147 -7.71 0.60 -15.09
N ALA A 148 -7.59 1.84 -15.57
CA ALA A 148 -6.40 2.42 -16.18
C ALA A 148 -5.75 3.50 -15.31
N LEU A 149 -4.42 3.57 -15.37
CA LEU A 149 -3.64 4.61 -14.72
C LEU A 149 -3.65 5.91 -15.53
N ASP A 150 -3.80 5.83 -16.87
CA ASP A 150 -3.80 7.03 -17.71
C ASP A 150 -4.94 7.97 -17.34
N PRO A 151 -4.66 9.25 -17.07
CA PRO A 151 -5.65 10.23 -16.62
C PRO A 151 -6.79 10.48 -17.61
N ALA A 152 -6.64 10.08 -18.89
CA ALA A 152 -7.73 10.18 -19.86
C ALA A 152 -8.88 9.22 -19.52
N ALA A 153 -8.63 8.16 -18.76
CA ALA A 153 -9.67 7.24 -18.30
C ALA A 153 -10.54 7.84 -17.17
N GLY A 154 -10.03 8.83 -16.43
CA GLY A 154 -10.73 9.41 -15.27
C GLY A 154 -10.80 8.45 -14.07
N GLU A 155 -9.82 7.56 -13.94
CA GLU A 155 -9.82 6.45 -12.98
C GLU A 155 -8.73 6.62 -11.90
N TRP A 156 -7.46 6.37 -12.21
CA TRP A 156 -6.35 6.47 -11.26
C TRP A 156 -5.49 7.72 -11.40
N GLY A 157 -5.81 8.62 -12.33
CA GLY A 157 -5.02 9.84 -12.54
C GLY A 157 -4.96 10.70 -11.28
N SER A 158 -3.76 10.97 -10.82
CA SER A 158 -3.47 11.78 -9.63
C SER A 158 -3.43 13.30 -9.94
N PRO A 159 -3.34 14.20 -8.95
CA PRO A 159 -3.33 15.66 -9.17
C PRO A 159 -2.30 16.13 -10.20
N SER A 160 -1.07 15.62 -10.14
CA SER A 160 0.02 15.99 -11.07
C SER A 160 -0.18 15.49 -12.50
N SER A 161 -1.23 14.73 -12.76
CA SER A 161 -1.57 14.24 -14.10
C SER A 161 -2.01 15.33 -15.09
N GLY A 162 -2.19 16.57 -14.62
CA GLY A 162 -2.56 17.73 -15.43
C GLY A 162 -4.04 17.79 -15.83
N LYS A 163 -4.90 16.99 -15.22
CA LYS A 163 -6.37 17.07 -15.39
C LYS A 163 -6.99 18.00 -14.36
N ALA A 164 -8.15 18.56 -14.69
CA ALA A 164 -8.89 19.45 -13.80
C ALA A 164 -9.46 18.75 -12.56
N LYS A 165 -9.55 17.43 -12.60
CA LYS A 165 -10.02 16.58 -11.49
C LYS A 165 -9.18 15.31 -11.46
N ASN A 166 -8.98 14.81 -10.25
CA ASN A 166 -8.39 13.50 -10.03
C ASN A 166 -9.23 12.37 -10.64
N GLY A 167 -8.63 11.21 -10.80
CA GLY A 167 -9.35 9.99 -11.09
C GLY A 167 -10.22 9.56 -9.91
N LYS A 168 -11.41 9.06 -10.21
CA LYS A 168 -12.38 8.66 -9.16
C LYS A 168 -11.86 7.56 -8.22
N TRP A 169 -11.00 6.67 -8.71
CA TRP A 169 -10.46 5.58 -7.89
C TRP A 169 -9.30 6.07 -7.01
N TYR A 170 -8.53 7.04 -7.49
CA TYR A 170 -7.53 7.75 -6.68
C TYR A 170 -8.20 8.42 -5.47
N ASP A 171 -9.21 9.26 -5.69
CA ASP A 171 -9.92 9.95 -4.60
C ASP A 171 -10.60 8.97 -3.62
N ASN A 172 -11.20 7.89 -4.13
CA ASN A 172 -11.84 6.89 -3.28
C ASN A 172 -10.83 6.06 -2.46
N MET A 173 -9.65 5.78 -3.02
CA MET A 173 -8.57 5.13 -2.27
C MET A 173 -8.06 6.03 -1.13
N LEU A 174 -7.88 7.32 -1.39
CA LEU A 174 -7.50 8.28 -0.34
C LEU A 174 -8.53 8.28 0.80
N ALA A 175 -9.82 8.31 0.48
CA ALA A 175 -10.89 8.25 1.47
C ALA A 175 -10.83 6.95 2.30
N LEU A 176 -10.64 5.77 1.65
CA LEU A 176 -10.48 4.50 2.38
C LEU A 176 -9.30 4.57 3.34
N VAL A 177 -8.14 5.07 2.88
CA VAL A 177 -6.93 5.10 3.71
C VAL A 177 -7.11 6.06 4.88
N SER A 178 -7.65 7.27 4.66
CA SER A 178 -7.93 8.23 5.73
C SER A 178 -8.85 7.67 6.79
N ASP A 179 -10.02 7.14 6.39
CA ASP A 179 -11.00 6.52 7.31
C ASP A 179 -10.40 5.30 8.03
N GLY A 180 -9.59 4.51 7.32
CA GLY A 180 -8.95 3.32 7.86
C GLY A 180 -7.86 3.63 8.88
N LEU A 181 -7.07 4.70 8.70
CA LEU A 181 -6.08 5.14 9.69
C LEU A 181 -6.76 5.57 11.00
N GLU A 182 -7.85 6.35 10.92
CA GLU A 182 -8.64 6.73 12.11
C GLU A 182 -9.18 5.49 12.82
N THR A 183 -9.87 4.59 12.08
CA THR A 183 -10.43 3.35 12.64
C THR A 183 -9.35 2.50 13.32
N LEU A 184 -8.19 2.35 12.68
CA LEU A 184 -7.11 1.51 13.19
C LEU A 184 -6.48 2.10 14.46
N ALA A 185 -6.34 3.43 14.53
CA ALA A 185 -5.89 4.13 15.73
C ALA A 185 -6.87 3.94 16.90
N GLU A 186 -8.17 4.07 16.64
CA GLU A 186 -9.22 3.87 17.66
C GLU A 186 -9.28 2.42 18.15
N ASP A 187 -9.23 1.45 17.25
CA ASP A 187 -9.35 0.02 17.57
C ASP A 187 -8.13 -0.53 18.31
N THR A 188 -6.93 -0.01 18.03
CA THR A 188 -5.67 -0.57 18.56
C THR A 188 -5.05 0.28 19.66
N GLY A 189 -5.37 1.58 19.71
CA GLY A 189 -4.69 2.54 20.57
C GLY A 189 -3.24 2.81 20.15
N LYS A 190 -2.81 2.34 18.96
CA LYS A 190 -1.49 2.51 18.39
C LYS A 190 -1.53 3.59 17.31
N LYS A 191 -0.37 4.19 17.01
CA LYS A 191 -0.22 5.09 15.86
C LYS A 191 -0.11 4.26 14.57
N PRO A 192 -1.05 4.37 13.61
CA PRO A 192 -0.88 3.75 12.31
C PRO A 192 0.22 4.47 11.51
N VAL A 193 1.09 3.72 10.86
CA VAL A 193 2.16 4.28 10.03
C VAL A 193 2.23 3.54 8.69
N ILE A 194 2.01 4.24 7.59
CA ILE A 194 2.09 3.68 6.24
C ILE A 194 3.54 3.33 5.92
N LYS A 195 3.83 2.05 5.81
CA LYS A 195 5.17 1.51 5.52
C LYS A 195 5.36 1.20 4.05
N ALA A 196 4.30 0.73 3.37
CA ALA A 196 4.38 0.32 1.96
C ALA A 196 3.07 0.62 1.20
N PHE A 197 3.23 0.91 -0.09
CA PHE A 197 2.16 0.98 -1.08
C PHE A 197 2.43 -0.05 -2.17
N CYS A 198 1.61 -1.10 -2.24
CA CYS A 198 1.71 -2.19 -3.19
C CYS A 198 0.79 -1.94 -4.39
N TRP A 199 1.34 -1.98 -5.59
CA TRP A 199 0.65 -1.69 -6.83
C TRP A 199 0.68 -2.88 -7.79
N MET A 200 -0.50 -3.34 -8.23
CA MET A 200 -0.64 -4.36 -9.27
C MET A 200 -1.63 -3.88 -10.31
N GLN A 201 -1.12 -3.27 -11.38
CA GLN A 201 -1.91 -2.64 -12.44
C GLN A 201 -1.05 -2.50 -13.70
N GLY A 202 -1.64 -2.23 -14.84
CA GLY A 202 -0.98 -1.95 -16.11
C GLY A 202 -1.58 -2.73 -17.27
N GLU A 203 -2.39 -3.74 -16.99
CA GLU A 203 -3.00 -4.61 -17.99
C GLU A 203 -3.96 -3.82 -18.89
N THR A 204 -4.78 -2.94 -18.32
CA THR A 204 -5.69 -2.08 -19.07
C THR A 204 -4.91 -1.07 -19.93
N ASP A 205 -3.88 -0.46 -19.35
CA ASP A 205 -3.00 0.47 -20.08
C ASP A 205 -2.22 -0.25 -21.18
N ALA A 206 -1.85 -1.52 -20.99
CA ALA A 206 -1.20 -2.34 -22.02
C ALA A 206 -2.04 -2.48 -23.30
N GLY A 207 -3.36 -2.45 -23.17
CA GLY A 207 -4.30 -2.51 -24.30
C GLY A 207 -4.37 -1.23 -25.15
N ASN A 208 -3.90 -0.08 -24.64
CA ASN A 208 -4.02 1.23 -25.28
C ASN A 208 -2.64 1.85 -25.55
N THR A 209 -2.34 2.17 -26.82
CA THR A 209 -1.03 2.71 -27.20
C THR A 209 -0.70 4.05 -26.51
N SER A 210 -1.68 4.95 -26.39
CA SER A 210 -1.47 6.24 -25.72
C SER A 210 -1.18 6.05 -24.23
N TYR A 211 -1.94 5.16 -23.56
CA TYR A 211 -1.77 4.88 -22.14
C TYR A 211 -0.40 4.25 -21.85
N ARG A 212 0.03 3.27 -22.68
CA ARG A 212 1.36 2.65 -22.55
C ARG A 212 2.49 3.67 -22.63
N ASN A 213 2.39 4.62 -23.56
CA ASN A 213 3.43 5.62 -23.78
C ASN A 213 3.57 6.58 -22.59
N ASN A 214 2.50 6.78 -21.83
CA ASN A 214 2.46 7.67 -20.67
C ASN A 214 2.70 6.93 -19.34
N TYR A 215 2.77 5.61 -19.34
CA TYR A 215 2.69 4.80 -18.12
C TYR A 215 3.78 5.16 -17.09
N PHE A 216 5.03 5.32 -17.53
CA PHE A 216 6.13 5.75 -16.65
C PHE A 216 5.85 7.10 -15.97
N LEU A 217 5.41 8.11 -16.75
CA LEU A 217 5.12 9.43 -16.22
C LEU A 217 3.92 9.39 -15.26
N ASN A 218 2.89 8.63 -15.62
CA ASN A 218 1.70 8.48 -14.79
C ASN A 218 2.02 7.76 -13.47
N THR A 219 2.88 6.74 -13.48
CA THR A 219 3.37 6.08 -12.26
C THR A 219 4.16 7.05 -11.39
N LYS A 220 5.07 7.82 -11.98
CA LYS A 220 5.84 8.85 -11.27
C LYS A 220 4.93 9.87 -10.60
N ASN A 221 3.93 10.38 -11.30
CA ASN A 221 2.98 11.35 -10.76
C ASN A 221 2.18 10.73 -9.61
N LEU A 222 1.64 9.50 -9.80
CA LEU A 222 0.88 8.79 -8.78
C LEU A 222 1.67 8.65 -7.48
N VAL A 223 2.90 8.13 -7.55
CA VAL A 223 3.70 7.88 -6.34
C VAL A 223 4.14 9.18 -5.68
N SER A 224 4.51 10.22 -6.47
CA SER A 224 4.85 11.53 -5.94
C SER A 224 3.67 12.16 -5.18
N ASP A 225 2.49 12.18 -5.81
CA ASP A 225 1.29 12.78 -5.21
C ASP A 225 0.83 12.03 -3.96
N LEU A 226 0.96 10.69 -3.94
CA LEU A 226 0.65 9.88 -2.75
C LEU A 226 1.67 10.09 -1.62
N ARG A 227 2.95 10.31 -1.93
CA ARG A 227 3.95 10.64 -0.91
C ARG A 227 3.73 12.01 -0.30
N ASP A 228 3.27 12.97 -1.09
CA ASP A 228 2.88 14.29 -0.60
C ASP A 228 1.63 14.21 0.28
N GLU A 229 0.61 13.44 -0.15
CA GLU A 229 -0.66 13.27 0.58
C GLU A 229 -0.47 12.55 1.91
N TRP A 230 0.32 11.49 1.95
CA TRP A 230 0.53 10.66 3.14
C TRP A 230 1.83 10.99 3.90
N GLN A 231 2.37 12.21 3.73
CA GLN A 231 3.65 12.59 4.33
C GLN A 231 3.67 12.43 5.85
N GLU A 232 2.62 12.86 6.53
CA GLU A 232 2.52 12.82 8.00
C GLU A 232 2.15 11.42 8.54
N ASP A 233 1.54 10.60 7.70
CA ASP A 233 1.06 9.25 8.05
C ASP A 233 2.06 8.15 7.67
N SER A 234 3.14 8.50 6.97
CA SER A 234 4.14 7.54 6.51
C SER A 234 5.36 7.48 7.44
N LYS A 235 6.13 6.39 7.30
CA LYS A 235 7.45 6.30 7.93
C LYS A 235 8.38 7.42 7.43
N GLU A 236 9.44 7.70 8.19
CA GLU A 236 10.50 8.63 7.77
C GLU A 236 11.03 8.26 6.38
N GLY A 237 11.11 9.26 5.49
CA GLY A 237 11.48 9.06 4.08
C GLY A 237 10.34 8.59 3.17
N GLY A 238 9.10 8.53 3.69
CA GLY A 238 7.90 8.11 2.95
C GLY A 238 7.75 6.59 2.84
N PHE A 239 6.60 6.13 2.38
CA PHE A 239 6.34 4.70 2.17
C PHE A 239 7.23 4.11 1.06
N THR A 240 7.52 2.82 1.15
CA THR A 240 8.16 2.06 0.06
C THR A 240 7.11 1.73 -1.01
N PHE A 241 7.37 2.09 -2.26
CA PHE A 241 6.54 1.70 -3.39
C PHE A 241 6.92 0.29 -3.86
N ILE A 242 5.96 -0.63 -3.88
CA ILE A 242 6.19 -2.02 -4.31
C ILE A 242 5.31 -2.31 -5.51
N ASP A 243 5.92 -2.45 -6.67
CA ASP A 243 5.23 -2.73 -7.94
C ASP A 243 5.49 -4.16 -8.42
N ALA A 244 4.63 -4.68 -9.29
CA ALA A 244 4.80 -6.00 -9.89
C ALA A 244 4.57 -5.94 -11.41
N TYR A 245 5.37 -6.71 -12.18
CA TYR A 245 5.15 -6.86 -13.61
C TYR A 245 3.77 -7.45 -13.91
N ILE A 246 3.19 -7.01 -15.02
CA ILE A 246 2.01 -7.67 -15.58
C ILE A 246 2.42 -8.89 -16.41
N SER A 247 1.49 -9.84 -16.59
CA SER A 247 1.74 -11.09 -17.30
C SER A 247 2.00 -10.86 -18.80
N GLN A 248 2.66 -11.83 -19.42
CA GLN A 248 2.99 -11.81 -20.86
C GLN A 248 1.76 -11.98 -21.78
N TYR A 249 0.60 -12.30 -21.23
CA TYR A 249 -0.64 -12.40 -22.00
C TYR A 249 -1.01 -11.08 -22.71
N TRP A 250 -0.73 -9.94 -22.07
CA TRP A 250 -1.12 -8.62 -22.57
C TRP A 250 -0.20 -8.14 -23.69
N GLY A 251 -0.76 -7.80 -24.87
CA GLY A 251 0.01 -7.44 -26.05
C GLY A 251 0.97 -6.24 -25.90
N GLY A 252 0.78 -5.40 -24.88
CA GLY A 252 1.65 -4.25 -24.55
C GLY A 252 2.52 -4.46 -23.30
N TYR A 253 2.59 -5.68 -22.74
CA TYR A 253 3.26 -5.95 -21.48
C TYR A 253 4.73 -5.50 -21.44
N THR A 254 5.45 -5.65 -22.53
CA THR A 254 6.87 -5.27 -22.60
C THR A 254 7.09 -3.78 -22.36
N GLN A 255 6.20 -2.91 -22.86
CA GLN A 255 6.29 -1.47 -22.66
C GLN A 255 5.89 -1.09 -21.21
N ILE A 256 4.84 -1.71 -20.68
CA ILE A 256 4.42 -1.49 -19.29
C ILE A 256 5.52 -1.94 -18.33
N ASN A 257 6.03 -3.17 -18.47
CA ASN A 257 7.07 -3.70 -17.60
C ASN A 257 8.40 -2.93 -17.71
N ALA A 258 8.74 -2.44 -18.91
CA ALA A 258 9.88 -1.54 -19.08
C ALA A 258 9.69 -0.20 -18.34
N ALA A 259 8.48 0.36 -18.36
CA ALA A 259 8.16 1.58 -17.62
C ALA A 259 8.24 1.37 -16.10
N LYS A 260 7.77 0.21 -15.59
CA LYS A 260 7.90 -0.19 -14.18
C LYS A 260 9.38 -0.33 -13.77
N SER A 261 10.21 -1.01 -14.60
CA SER A 261 11.65 -1.09 -14.35
C SER A 261 12.30 0.30 -14.32
N GLN A 262 11.97 1.14 -15.30
CA GLN A 262 12.50 2.50 -15.37
C GLN A 262 12.14 3.33 -14.12
N TYR A 263 10.93 3.16 -13.59
CA TYR A 263 10.56 3.84 -12.37
C TYR A 263 11.32 3.29 -11.15
N ASN A 264 11.43 1.97 -11.03
CA ASN A 264 12.19 1.32 -9.97
C ASN A 264 13.68 1.72 -9.96
N ASP A 265 14.29 1.90 -11.15
CA ASP A 265 15.67 2.37 -11.28
C ASP A 265 15.83 3.86 -10.90
N LEU A 266 14.75 4.63 -10.92
CA LEU A 266 14.75 6.07 -10.59
C LEU A 266 14.53 6.34 -9.10
N ASP A 267 13.82 5.46 -8.39
CA ASP A 267 13.33 5.66 -7.04
C ASP A 267 13.98 4.67 -6.07
N ASP A 268 14.95 5.12 -5.28
CA ASP A 268 15.67 4.29 -4.29
C ASP A 268 14.75 3.70 -3.21
N ASN A 269 13.52 4.25 -3.03
CA ASN A 269 12.50 3.74 -2.12
C ASN A 269 11.39 2.98 -2.87
N SER A 270 11.79 2.24 -3.91
CA SER A 270 10.93 1.40 -4.74
C SER A 270 11.46 -0.04 -4.81
N LEU A 271 10.56 -1.01 -4.89
CA LEU A 271 10.85 -2.43 -5.05
C LEU A 271 9.98 -2.99 -6.18
N LEU A 272 10.55 -3.86 -7.00
CA LEU A 272 9.88 -4.41 -8.18
C LEU A 272 9.87 -5.94 -8.16
N ILE A 273 8.70 -6.52 -8.34
CA ILE A 273 8.49 -7.97 -8.44
C ILE A 273 8.47 -8.37 -9.91
N ASP A 274 9.41 -9.23 -10.30
CA ASP A 274 9.43 -9.83 -11.64
C ASP A 274 8.59 -11.11 -11.66
N THR A 275 7.31 -10.97 -11.93
CA THR A 275 6.33 -12.07 -12.01
C THR A 275 6.65 -13.07 -13.12
N ILE A 276 7.34 -12.62 -14.19
CA ILE A 276 7.72 -13.45 -15.33
C ILE A 276 8.87 -14.37 -14.92
N LYS A 277 9.90 -13.81 -14.26
CA LYS A 277 11.03 -14.59 -13.73
C LYS A 277 10.58 -15.56 -12.64
N ALA A 278 9.59 -15.17 -11.84
CA ALA A 278 8.98 -16.02 -10.84
C ALA A 278 8.16 -17.19 -11.46
N GLY A 279 7.86 -17.12 -12.76
CA GLY A 279 7.14 -18.16 -13.47
C GLY A 279 5.66 -18.26 -13.12
N LEU A 280 5.02 -17.12 -12.78
CA LEU A 280 3.60 -17.11 -12.41
C LEU A 280 2.72 -17.47 -13.62
N GLU A 281 1.87 -18.45 -13.44
CA GLU A 281 1.00 -19.03 -14.47
C GLU A 281 -0.40 -18.38 -14.48
N TYR A 282 -1.04 -18.34 -15.65
CA TYR A 282 -2.36 -17.71 -15.87
C TYR A 282 -3.16 -18.44 -16.97
N ASP A 283 -2.77 -19.65 -17.33
CA ASP A 283 -3.28 -20.35 -18.53
C ASP A 283 -3.91 -21.72 -18.24
N LYS A 284 -4.25 -22.01 -16.98
CA LYS A 284 -4.78 -23.32 -16.56
C LYS A 284 -6.17 -23.26 -15.94
N GLN A 285 -6.60 -22.11 -15.44
CA GLN A 285 -7.82 -21.98 -14.65
C GLN A 285 -8.77 -20.89 -15.17
N PRO A 286 -10.12 -21.07 -15.00
CA PRO A 286 -10.76 -22.31 -14.57
C PRO A 286 -10.66 -23.41 -15.62
N THR A 287 -10.59 -24.67 -15.17
CA THR A 287 -10.51 -25.82 -16.07
C THR A 287 -11.70 -25.88 -17.02
N GLY A 288 -11.42 -26.03 -18.32
CA GLY A 288 -12.45 -26.08 -19.36
C GLY A 288 -12.85 -24.73 -19.97
N SER A 289 -12.48 -23.60 -19.32
CA SER A 289 -12.70 -22.25 -19.88
C SER A 289 -11.69 -21.29 -19.25
N VAL A 290 -10.44 -21.40 -19.69
CA VAL A 290 -9.30 -20.67 -19.10
C VAL A 290 -9.49 -19.16 -19.17
N ASP A 291 -9.22 -18.50 -18.04
CA ASP A 291 -9.17 -17.06 -17.90
C ASP A 291 -7.71 -16.58 -17.99
N TYR A 292 -7.25 -16.24 -19.16
CA TYR A 292 -5.88 -15.79 -19.39
C TYR A 292 -5.55 -14.40 -18.80
N PHE A 293 -6.56 -13.69 -18.31
CA PHE A 293 -6.39 -12.33 -17.78
C PHE A 293 -5.85 -12.31 -16.34
N HIS A 294 -6.07 -13.42 -15.59
CA HIS A 294 -5.80 -13.49 -14.18
C HIS A 294 -4.91 -14.68 -13.82
N TYR A 295 -4.08 -14.53 -12.80
CA TYR A 295 -3.22 -15.60 -12.35
C TYR A 295 -4.01 -16.79 -11.81
N ASP A 296 -3.51 -17.98 -12.07
CA ASP A 296 -4.00 -19.23 -11.49
C ASP A 296 -3.85 -19.21 -9.96
N ALA A 297 -4.62 -20.00 -9.24
CA ALA A 297 -4.70 -19.94 -7.78
C ALA A 297 -3.34 -20.05 -7.07
N ALA A 298 -2.50 -21.03 -7.45
CA ALA A 298 -1.17 -21.20 -6.86
C ALA A 298 -0.26 -20.00 -7.19
N SER A 299 -0.32 -19.47 -8.41
CA SER A 299 0.45 -18.31 -8.84
C SER A 299 -0.03 -17.01 -8.17
N MET A 300 -1.33 -16.86 -7.88
CA MET A 300 -1.84 -15.75 -7.11
C MET A 300 -1.38 -15.81 -5.65
N PHE A 301 -1.34 -16.98 -5.06
CA PHE A 301 -0.79 -17.20 -3.73
C PHE A 301 0.70 -16.85 -3.68
N GLU A 302 1.47 -17.34 -4.65
CA GLU A 302 2.89 -16.99 -4.81
C GLU A 302 3.12 -15.49 -5.04
N LEU A 303 2.29 -14.82 -5.87
CA LEU A 303 2.32 -13.37 -6.02
C LEU A 303 2.16 -12.67 -4.67
N GLY A 304 1.26 -13.16 -3.83
CA GLY A 304 1.10 -12.67 -2.47
C GLY A 304 2.33 -12.86 -1.61
N HIS A 305 3.00 -14.02 -1.67
CA HIS A 305 4.28 -14.27 -0.98
C HIS A 305 5.37 -13.32 -1.45
N LEU A 306 5.50 -13.09 -2.76
CA LEU A 306 6.45 -12.15 -3.32
C LEU A 306 6.19 -10.70 -2.83
N PHE A 307 4.94 -10.27 -2.76
CA PHE A 307 4.60 -9.00 -2.12
C PHE A 307 4.96 -9.00 -0.62
N GLY A 308 4.61 -10.05 0.10
CA GLY A 308 4.93 -10.23 1.53
C GLY A 308 6.43 -10.11 1.82
N GLU A 309 7.27 -10.71 0.97
CA GLU A 309 8.73 -10.59 1.05
C GLU A 309 9.21 -9.13 0.90
N GLN A 310 8.65 -8.39 -0.07
CA GLN A 310 9.03 -6.99 -0.26
C GLN A 310 8.46 -6.10 0.86
N ILE A 311 7.24 -6.37 1.33
CA ILE A 311 6.63 -5.68 2.48
C ILE A 311 7.54 -5.82 3.70
N LYS A 312 8.01 -7.03 4.01
CA LYS A 312 8.93 -7.25 5.14
C LYS A 312 10.19 -6.40 5.07
N LYS A 313 10.71 -6.11 3.87
CA LYS A 313 11.88 -5.23 3.67
C LYS A 313 11.53 -3.75 3.90
N ALA A 314 10.25 -3.39 3.73
CA ALA A 314 9.76 -2.03 3.91
C ALA A 314 9.42 -1.69 5.37
N LEU A 315 9.16 -2.70 6.22
CA LEU A 315 8.87 -2.54 7.64
C LEU A 315 10.11 -2.18 8.44
#